data_1164ce82d265c32f2bd29ffc9d39bcec
#
_entry.id   1164ce82d265c32f2bd29ffc9d39bcec
#
_cell.length_a   1.000
_cell.length_b   1.000
_cell.length_c   1.000
_cell.angle_alpha   90.00
_cell.angle_beta   90.00
_cell.angle_gamma   90.00
#
_symmetry.space_group_name_H-M   'P 1'
#
loop_
_entity.id
_entity.type
_entity.pdbx_description
1 polymer ?
#
loop_
_entity_poly.entity_id
_entity_poly.type
_entity_poly.pdbx_seq_one_letter_code
_entity_poly.pdbx_strand_id
1 'polypeptide(L)'
;SRYLLQVTVRSDGSSKFGANNKYGYFPAVSVAWRASEEEFIKKFDFISNLRVRTSFGMTGNNQIPSYQSLSQLENNKVVMNGSTVEIGRYPSNVTNDDLKWESQKQYNIGFDFGVLDNRFSITADFYYKRIDDMLLQVNIPSTSGYTKAWKNAGSMENKGMEFAINANWFKGAFNWSTDFNISFYKNKILSLDKGQYQQFYDRGINAKITSDVLLRVGMPVGIYYGYISDGTYNNDTEVING
;
A
#
# COMPACT_ATOMS: atom_id res chain seq x y z
N SER A 1 -33.39 -7.22 10.09
CA SER A 1 -32.84 -6.15 10.97
C SER A 1 -32.61 -4.89 10.17
N ARG A 2 -33.01 -3.73 10.71
CA ARG A 2 -32.82 -2.41 10.08
C ARG A 2 -31.41 -1.90 10.28
N TYR A 3 -30.85 -2.14 11.45
CA TYR A 3 -29.50 -1.72 11.83
C TYR A 3 -28.63 -2.94 12.05
N LEU A 4 -27.43 -2.90 11.51
CA LEU A 4 -26.42 -3.95 11.66
C LEU A 4 -25.15 -3.32 12.21
N LEU A 5 -24.59 -3.94 13.24
CA LEU A 5 -23.34 -3.56 13.86
C LEU A 5 -22.42 -4.78 13.90
N GLN A 6 -21.18 -4.59 13.44
CA GLN A 6 -20.14 -5.61 13.59
C GLN A 6 -18.91 -4.96 14.23
N VAL A 7 -18.38 -5.63 15.22
CA VAL A 7 -17.11 -5.25 15.88
C VAL A 7 -16.21 -6.47 15.87
N THR A 8 -14.97 -6.28 15.46
CA THR A 8 -13.95 -7.34 15.38
C THR A 8 -12.65 -6.80 15.94
N VAL A 9 -11.93 -7.62 16.68
CA VAL A 9 -10.55 -7.36 17.11
C VAL A 9 -9.73 -8.59 16.74
N ARG A 10 -8.64 -8.36 15.99
CA ARG A 10 -7.68 -9.40 15.62
C ARG A 10 -6.33 -9.10 16.27
N SER A 11 -5.68 -10.12 16.80
CA SER A 11 -4.31 -10.05 17.30
C SER A 11 -3.45 -10.99 16.45
N ASP A 12 -2.43 -10.46 15.81
CA ASP A 12 -1.52 -11.24 14.96
C ASP A 12 -0.10 -11.17 15.54
N GLY A 13 0.61 -12.29 15.52
CA GLY A 13 2.00 -12.40 15.96
C GLY A 13 2.94 -12.66 14.78
N SER A 14 4.11 -12.02 14.79
CA SER A 14 5.16 -12.28 13.81
C SER A 14 6.55 -12.33 14.47
N SER A 15 7.30 -13.38 14.16
CA SER A 15 8.69 -13.53 14.61
C SER A 15 9.69 -12.65 13.85
N LYS A 16 9.25 -11.94 12.82
CA LYS A 16 10.09 -11.06 12.00
C LYS A 16 10.45 -9.75 12.70
N PHE A 17 9.66 -9.37 13.72
CA PHE A 17 9.82 -8.13 14.45
C PHE A 17 10.56 -8.30 15.77
N GLY A 18 11.05 -7.20 16.31
CA GLY A 18 11.74 -7.14 17.60
C GLY A 18 10.87 -7.65 18.75
N ALA A 19 11.51 -7.98 19.87
CA ALA A 19 10.88 -8.67 20.99
C ALA A 19 9.61 -7.98 21.51
N ASN A 20 9.61 -6.64 21.52
CA ASN A 20 8.50 -5.83 22.04
C ASN A 20 7.40 -5.54 20.99
N ASN A 21 7.63 -5.87 19.72
CA ASN A 21 6.75 -5.50 18.60
C ASN A 21 6.18 -6.69 17.84
N LYS A 22 6.30 -7.91 18.40
CA LYS A 22 5.86 -9.14 17.73
C LYS A 22 4.37 -9.18 17.48
N TYR A 23 3.56 -8.62 18.39
CA TYR A 23 2.11 -8.66 18.31
C TYR A 23 1.55 -7.33 17.83
N GLY A 24 0.64 -7.39 16.85
CA GLY A 24 -0.18 -6.28 16.37
C GLY A 24 -1.65 -6.50 16.71
N TYR A 25 -2.38 -5.42 17.03
CA TYR A 25 -3.80 -5.45 17.31
C TYR A 25 -4.55 -4.64 16.27
N PHE A 26 -5.53 -5.26 15.63
CA PHE A 26 -6.23 -4.71 14.47
C PHE A 26 -7.73 -4.71 14.69
N PRO A 27 -8.26 -3.63 15.31
CA PRO A 27 -9.70 -3.47 15.49
C PRO A 27 -10.38 -3.08 14.18
N ALA A 28 -11.64 -3.51 14.04
CA ALA A 28 -12.52 -3.08 12.96
C ALA A 28 -13.96 -2.94 13.49
N VAL A 29 -14.66 -1.94 12.99
CA VAL A 29 -16.07 -1.70 13.27
C VAL A 29 -16.79 -1.35 11.97
N SER A 30 -17.98 -1.90 11.80
CA SER A 30 -18.86 -1.53 10.68
C SER A 30 -20.30 -1.38 11.15
N VAL A 31 -20.98 -0.41 10.56
CA VAL A 31 -22.39 -0.14 10.77
C VAL A 31 -23.07 -0.09 9.42
N ALA A 32 -24.23 -0.72 9.32
CA ALA A 32 -25.08 -0.59 8.14
C ALA A 32 -26.52 -0.30 8.57
N TRP A 33 -27.11 0.66 7.88
CA TRP A 33 -28.51 1.02 8.01
C TRP A 33 -29.26 0.63 6.72
N ARG A 34 -30.23 -0.27 6.86
CA ARG A 34 -31.14 -0.65 5.77
C ARG A 34 -32.32 0.30 5.76
N ALA A 35 -32.13 1.45 5.10
CA ALA A 35 -33.14 2.50 5.06
C ALA A 35 -34.41 2.05 4.32
N SER A 36 -34.31 1.10 3.38
CA SER A 36 -35.47 0.48 2.72
C SER A 36 -36.45 -0.21 3.67
N GLU A 37 -36.00 -0.56 4.90
CA GLU A 37 -36.86 -1.16 5.93
C GLU A 37 -37.63 -0.13 6.78
N GLU A 38 -37.38 1.15 6.57
CA GLU A 38 -38.08 2.23 7.27
C GLU A 38 -39.46 2.50 6.66
N GLU A 39 -40.46 2.76 7.47
CA GLU A 39 -41.83 2.91 7.04
C GLU A 39 -42.04 4.10 6.07
N PHE A 40 -41.22 5.16 6.21
CA PHE A 40 -41.27 6.29 5.31
C PHE A 40 -40.72 6.00 3.90
N ILE A 41 -39.77 5.03 3.78
CA ILE A 41 -39.21 4.56 2.50
C ILE A 41 -40.11 3.49 1.89
N LYS A 42 -40.71 2.60 2.71
CA LYS A 42 -41.65 1.57 2.25
C LYS A 42 -42.87 2.11 1.50
N LYS A 43 -43.16 3.39 1.65
CA LYS A 43 -44.23 4.08 0.85
C LYS A 43 -43.86 4.20 -0.63
N PHE A 44 -42.60 4.01 -0.98
CA PHE A 44 -42.12 4.09 -2.35
C PHE A 44 -41.89 2.67 -2.90
N ASP A 45 -42.92 2.06 -3.44
CA ASP A 45 -42.93 0.67 -3.92
C ASP A 45 -41.81 0.37 -4.95
N PHE A 46 -41.33 1.38 -5.66
CA PHE A 46 -40.25 1.21 -6.63
C PHE A 46 -38.89 1.04 -6.02
N ILE A 47 -38.67 1.39 -4.73
CA ILE A 47 -37.37 1.25 -4.01
C ILE A 47 -37.33 -0.15 -3.44
N SER A 48 -36.45 -0.98 -3.98
CA SER A 48 -36.27 -2.36 -3.53
C SER A 48 -35.17 -2.50 -2.48
N ASN A 49 -34.15 -1.66 -2.55
CA ASN A 49 -33.04 -1.65 -1.61
C ASN A 49 -32.49 -0.22 -1.46
N LEU A 50 -32.33 0.19 -0.22
CA LEU A 50 -31.61 1.40 0.13
C LEU A 50 -30.84 1.11 1.40
N ARG A 51 -29.50 1.07 1.30
CA ARG A 51 -28.61 0.76 2.44
C ARG A 51 -27.46 1.74 2.46
N VAL A 52 -27.18 2.27 3.64
CA VAL A 52 -26.01 3.09 3.94
C VAL A 52 -25.07 2.27 4.82
N ARG A 53 -23.80 2.24 4.46
CA ARG A 53 -22.76 1.51 5.16
C ARG A 53 -21.62 2.45 5.54
N THR A 54 -21.08 2.27 6.73
CA THR A 54 -19.83 2.90 7.13
C THR A 54 -18.98 1.91 7.90
N SER A 55 -17.68 1.99 7.68
CA SER A 55 -16.75 1.13 8.41
C SER A 55 -15.41 1.82 8.64
N PHE A 56 -14.79 1.40 9.73
CA PHE A 56 -13.40 1.67 10.05
C PHE A 56 -12.71 0.35 10.33
N GLY A 57 -11.50 0.17 9.81
CA GLY A 57 -10.70 -1.02 10.09
C GLY A 57 -9.21 -0.73 10.08
N MET A 58 -8.51 -1.47 10.93
CA MET A 58 -7.05 -1.49 10.93
C MET A 58 -6.56 -2.86 10.46
N THR A 59 -5.47 -2.87 9.69
CA THR A 59 -4.75 -4.08 9.29
C THR A 59 -3.24 -3.87 9.41
N GLY A 60 -2.50 -4.96 9.63
CA GLY A 60 -1.05 -4.95 9.69
C GLY A 60 -0.42 -5.61 8.47
N ASN A 61 0.76 -5.15 8.11
CA ASN A 61 1.61 -5.77 7.10
C ASN A 61 2.97 -6.12 7.72
N ASN A 62 3.47 -7.33 7.44
CA ASN A 62 4.77 -7.84 7.88
C ASN A 62 5.65 -8.32 6.72
N GLN A 63 5.46 -7.76 5.54
CA GLN A 63 6.18 -8.14 4.32
C GLN A 63 7.62 -7.63 4.32
N ILE A 64 8.44 -8.19 5.22
CA ILE A 64 9.90 -8.07 5.21
C ILE A 64 10.51 -9.47 5.18
N PRO A 65 11.74 -9.64 4.72
CA PRO A 65 12.48 -10.88 4.87
C PRO A 65 12.56 -11.31 6.35
N SER A 66 12.76 -12.59 6.60
CA SER A 66 12.96 -13.09 7.96
C SER A 66 14.28 -12.59 8.56
N TYR A 67 14.33 -12.52 9.89
CA TYR A 67 15.53 -12.17 10.67
C TYR A 67 16.06 -10.74 10.49
N GLN A 68 15.30 -9.80 9.90
CA GLN A 68 15.76 -8.42 9.71
C GLN A 68 15.87 -7.62 11.02
N SER A 69 15.21 -8.06 12.07
CA SER A 69 15.38 -7.51 13.43
C SER A 69 16.61 -8.03 14.16
N LEU A 70 17.29 -9.06 13.62
CA LEU A 70 18.45 -9.71 14.23
C LEU A 70 19.70 -9.49 13.40
N SER A 71 20.88 -9.57 14.04
CA SER A 71 22.15 -9.58 13.33
C SER A 71 22.32 -10.88 12.56
N GLN A 72 22.55 -10.76 11.26
CA GLN A 72 22.88 -11.87 10.38
C GLN A 72 24.35 -11.83 10.04
N LEU A 73 24.96 -13.02 9.92
CA LEU A 73 26.34 -13.15 9.51
C LEU A 73 26.42 -13.76 8.12
N GLU A 74 27.21 -13.15 7.27
CA GLU A 74 27.59 -13.71 5.96
C GLU A 74 29.05 -14.14 5.94
N ASN A 75 29.35 -15.12 5.07
CA ASN A 75 30.67 -15.62 4.85
C ASN A 75 31.30 -14.87 3.67
N ASN A 76 32.55 -14.47 3.85
CA ASN A 76 33.39 -13.96 2.76
C ASN A 76 34.73 -14.68 2.72
N LYS A 77 35.27 -14.87 1.54
CA LYS A 77 36.61 -15.41 1.37
C LYS A 77 37.63 -14.31 1.62
N VAL A 78 38.49 -14.52 2.58
CA VAL A 78 39.59 -13.61 2.95
C VAL A 78 40.89 -14.28 2.63
N VAL A 79 41.80 -13.58 1.97
CA VAL A 79 43.15 -14.08 1.73
C VAL A 79 44.04 -13.71 2.93
N MET A 80 44.50 -14.72 3.63
CA MET A 80 45.44 -14.57 4.75
C MET A 80 46.87 -14.88 4.29
N ASN A 81 47.82 -14.09 4.75
CA ASN A 81 49.27 -14.25 4.46
C ASN A 81 49.62 -14.36 2.97
N GLY A 82 48.80 -13.71 2.09
CA GLY A 82 49.09 -13.64 0.66
C GLY A 82 48.78 -14.90 -0.16
N SER A 83 48.42 -16.03 0.46
CA SER A 83 48.20 -17.29 -0.26
C SER A 83 47.08 -18.17 0.29
N THR A 84 46.75 -18.09 1.57
CA THR A 84 45.73 -18.95 2.18
C THR A 84 44.38 -18.30 2.10
N VAL A 85 43.41 -18.99 1.49
CA VAL A 85 42.00 -18.52 1.43
C VAL A 85 41.25 -19.10 2.62
N GLU A 86 40.78 -18.24 3.50
CA GLU A 86 39.98 -18.61 4.66
C GLU A 86 38.55 -18.00 4.57
N ILE A 87 37.63 -18.60 5.32
CA ILE A 87 36.25 -18.09 5.40
C ILE A 87 36.17 -17.14 6.57
N GLY A 88 36.11 -15.84 6.26
CA GLY A 88 35.78 -14.79 7.21
C GLY A 88 34.25 -14.68 7.38
N ARG A 89 33.82 -14.29 8.58
CA ARG A 89 32.41 -13.98 8.88
C ARG A 89 32.27 -12.51 9.24
N TYR A 90 31.27 -11.87 8.70
CA TYR A 90 30.95 -10.45 8.99
C TYR A 90 29.44 -10.23 9.11
N PRO A 91 29.00 -9.26 9.91
CA PRO A 91 27.57 -8.90 9.95
C PRO A 91 27.09 -8.38 8.58
N SER A 92 26.00 -8.94 8.06
CA SER A 92 25.47 -8.60 6.72
C SER A 92 24.36 -7.58 6.73
N ASN A 93 23.76 -7.33 7.89
CA ASN A 93 22.68 -6.35 8.05
C ASN A 93 22.81 -5.54 9.34
N VAL A 94 22.22 -4.36 9.33
CA VAL A 94 22.01 -3.56 10.55
C VAL A 94 20.81 -4.12 11.28
N THR A 95 20.99 -4.50 12.54
CA THR A 95 19.89 -4.89 13.42
C THR A 95 18.97 -3.71 13.68
N ASN A 96 17.66 -3.99 13.76
CA ASN A 96 16.67 -3.01 14.19
C ASN A 96 15.63 -3.69 15.09
N ASP A 97 15.87 -3.60 16.40
CA ASP A 97 15.00 -4.19 17.42
C ASP A 97 13.65 -3.47 17.53
N ASP A 98 13.55 -2.26 16.98
CA ASP A 98 12.33 -1.45 16.97
C ASP A 98 11.44 -1.73 15.76
N LEU A 99 11.83 -2.66 14.88
CA LEU A 99 10.99 -3.05 13.76
C LEU A 99 9.64 -3.55 14.24
N LYS A 100 8.58 -2.96 13.70
CA LYS A 100 7.18 -3.23 14.04
C LYS A 100 6.31 -3.37 12.81
N TRP A 101 5.06 -3.75 13.04
CA TRP A 101 4.05 -3.84 12.01
C TRP A 101 3.85 -2.51 11.29
N GLU A 102 3.84 -2.53 9.96
CA GLU A 102 3.26 -1.47 9.17
C GLU A 102 1.76 -1.47 9.41
N SER A 103 1.17 -0.33 9.73
CA SER A 103 -0.25 -0.22 10.06
C SER A 103 -1.02 0.50 8.96
N GLN A 104 -2.12 -0.09 8.55
CA GLN A 104 -3.06 0.49 7.60
C GLN A 104 -4.39 0.76 8.31
N LYS A 105 -4.85 2.00 8.23
CA LYS A 105 -6.16 2.45 8.69
C LYS A 105 -7.03 2.78 7.50
N GLN A 106 -8.25 2.25 7.46
CA GLN A 106 -9.16 2.47 6.36
C GLN A 106 -10.54 2.88 6.87
N TYR A 107 -11.08 3.92 6.27
CA TYR A 107 -12.44 4.42 6.47
C TYR A 107 -13.20 4.23 5.18
N ASN A 108 -14.44 3.70 5.27
CA ASN A 108 -15.30 3.50 4.11
C ASN A 108 -16.70 4.06 4.41
N ILE A 109 -17.32 4.65 3.39
CA ILE A 109 -18.75 4.98 3.35
C ILE A 109 -19.29 4.42 2.05
N GLY A 110 -20.34 3.61 2.14
CA GLY A 110 -20.98 2.97 0.99
C GLY A 110 -22.48 3.20 0.96
N PHE A 111 -23.01 3.27 -0.25
CA PHE A 111 -24.42 3.41 -0.56
C PHE A 111 -24.83 2.33 -1.55
N ASP A 112 -25.85 1.57 -1.20
CA ASP A 112 -26.47 0.60 -2.11
C ASP A 112 -27.89 1.06 -2.39
N PHE A 113 -28.25 1.22 -3.65
CA PHE A 113 -29.56 1.62 -4.10
C PHE A 113 -30.05 0.66 -5.18
N GLY A 114 -31.26 0.13 -5.01
CA GLY A 114 -31.88 -0.79 -5.94
C GLY A 114 -33.35 -0.45 -6.15
N VAL A 115 -33.79 -0.55 -7.38
CA VAL A 115 -35.17 -0.26 -7.78
C VAL A 115 -35.78 -1.40 -8.60
N LEU A 116 -37.13 -1.45 -8.65
CA LEU A 116 -37.89 -2.43 -9.42
C LEU A 116 -37.47 -3.87 -9.16
N ASP A 117 -37.57 -4.31 -7.90
CA ASP A 117 -37.13 -5.63 -7.43
C ASP A 117 -35.64 -5.91 -7.72
N ASN A 118 -34.81 -4.89 -7.48
CA ASN A 118 -33.38 -4.89 -7.81
C ASN A 118 -33.07 -5.17 -9.30
N ARG A 119 -34.01 -4.84 -10.18
CA ARG A 119 -33.77 -4.91 -11.61
C ARG A 119 -32.67 -3.95 -12.05
N PHE A 120 -32.60 -2.79 -11.41
CA PHE A 120 -31.50 -1.83 -11.53
C PHE A 120 -30.93 -1.57 -10.15
N SER A 121 -29.63 -1.69 -10.01
CA SER A 121 -28.93 -1.39 -8.76
C SER A 121 -27.66 -0.62 -8.99
N ILE A 122 -27.36 0.27 -8.06
CA ILE A 122 -26.14 1.07 -8.02
C ILE A 122 -25.53 0.90 -6.64
N THR A 123 -24.23 0.60 -6.62
CA THR A 123 -23.40 0.64 -5.43
C THR A 123 -22.35 1.74 -5.61
N ALA A 124 -22.21 2.60 -4.61
CA ALA A 124 -21.21 3.65 -4.58
C ALA A 124 -20.42 3.54 -3.27
N ASP A 125 -19.12 3.35 -3.36
CA ASP A 125 -18.21 3.26 -2.22
C ASP A 125 -17.18 4.39 -2.28
N PHE A 126 -16.96 5.05 -1.15
CA PHE A 126 -15.93 6.05 -0.93
C PHE A 126 -15.00 5.54 0.15
N TYR A 127 -13.70 5.60 -0.09
CA TYR A 127 -12.73 5.16 0.88
C TYR A 127 -11.59 6.16 1.08
N TYR A 128 -11.08 6.18 2.29
CA TYR A 128 -9.83 6.81 2.67
C TYR A 128 -8.97 5.81 3.42
N LYS A 129 -7.79 5.55 2.91
CA LYS A 129 -6.81 4.63 3.46
C LYS A 129 -5.53 5.39 3.79
N ARG A 130 -5.01 5.18 5.00
CA ARG A 130 -3.72 5.68 5.42
C ARG A 130 -2.83 4.52 5.87
N ILE A 131 -1.62 4.52 5.38
CA ILE A 131 -0.57 3.58 5.78
C ILE A 131 0.46 4.37 6.56
N ASP A 132 0.72 3.95 7.78
CA ASP A 132 1.72 4.52 8.67
C ASP A 132 2.79 3.46 8.96
N ASP A 133 3.99 3.91 9.33
CA ASP A 133 5.12 3.03 9.67
C ASP A 133 5.48 2.07 8.52
N MET A 134 5.51 2.56 7.28
CA MET A 134 5.83 1.75 6.11
C MET A 134 7.15 1.02 6.28
N LEU A 135 7.16 -0.27 5.99
CA LEU A 135 8.36 -1.10 6.03
C LEU A 135 9.20 -0.85 4.77
N LEU A 136 10.20 0.00 4.89
CA LEU A 136 11.07 0.41 3.79
C LEU A 136 12.53 0.06 4.06
N GLN A 137 13.23 -0.27 2.98
CA GLN A 137 14.68 -0.36 2.98
C GLN A 137 15.24 1.04 2.67
N VAL A 138 15.77 1.71 3.70
CA VAL A 138 16.32 3.06 3.57
C VAL A 138 17.81 3.04 3.35
N ASN A 139 18.33 3.99 2.58
CA ASN A 139 19.78 4.16 2.41
C ASN A 139 20.38 4.76 3.69
N ILE A 140 21.50 4.22 4.10
CA ILE A 140 22.28 4.70 5.25
C ILE A 140 23.71 5.03 4.81
N PRO A 141 24.42 5.91 5.54
CA PRO A 141 25.80 6.25 5.20
C PRO A 141 26.70 5.01 5.19
N SER A 142 27.47 4.83 4.13
CA SER A 142 28.39 3.68 3.95
C SER A 142 29.50 3.63 4.99
N THR A 143 29.78 4.72 5.70
CA THR A 143 30.69 4.76 6.86
C THR A 143 30.27 3.84 8.00
N SER A 144 28.99 3.42 8.05
CA SER A 144 28.47 2.41 8.98
C SER A 144 28.88 0.97 8.61
N GLY A 145 29.50 0.75 7.45
CA GLY A 145 29.77 -0.57 6.89
C GLY A 145 28.60 -1.17 6.09
N TYR A 146 27.47 -0.48 6.04
CA TYR A 146 26.27 -0.92 5.35
C TYR A 146 25.72 0.18 4.46
N THR A 147 24.97 -0.20 3.41
CA THR A 147 24.36 0.77 2.49
C THR A 147 22.88 0.93 2.70
N LYS A 148 22.22 -0.07 3.30
CA LYS A 148 20.76 -0.10 3.50
C LYS A 148 20.38 -0.71 4.84
N ALA A 149 19.27 -0.27 5.39
CA ALA A 149 18.67 -0.83 6.61
C ALA A 149 17.14 -0.86 6.50
N TRP A 150 16.51 -1.90 7.08
CA TRP A 150 15.07 -1.96 7.22
C TRP A 150 14.60 -1.07 8.36
N LYS A 151 13.64 -0.22 8.08
CA LYS A 151 13.01 0.67 9.06
C LYS A 151 11.51 0.81 8.83
N ASN A 152 10.79 1.11 9.88
CA ASN A 152 9.45 1.68 9.78
C ASN A 152 9.60 3.17 9.47
N ALA A 153 9.47 3.53 8.21
CA ALA A 153 9.75 4.88 7.73
C ALA A 153 8.70 5.30 6.71
N GLY A 154 8.18 6.49 6.92
CA GLY A 154 7.24 7.07 5.99
C GLY A 154 5.79 6.67 6.22
N SER A 155 4.94 7.38 5.50
CA SER A 155 3.50 7.18 5.47
C SER A 155 2.94 7.59 4.10
N MET A 156 1.82 6.98 3.74
CA MET A 156 1.09 7.33 2.52
C MET A 156 -0.42 7.29 2.74
N GLU A 157 -1.12 8.01 1.90
CA GLU A 157 -2.57 7.94 1.81
C GLU A 157 -3.02 7.45 0.44
N ASN A 158 -4.18 6.80 0.42
CA ASN A 158 -4.90 6.45 -0.79
C ASN A 158 -6.39 6.73 -0.56
N LYS A 159 -7.02 7.45 -1.45
CA LYS A 159 -8.45 7.75 -1.41
C LYS A 159 -9.06 7.55 -2.78
N GLY A 160 -10.28 7.11 -2.78
CA GLY A 160 -10.98 6.87 -4.03
C GLY A 160 -12.47 6.69 -3.86
N MET A 161 -13.10 6.50 -5.00
CA MET A 161 -14.50 6.18 -5.14
C MET A 161 -14.66 5.08 -6.18
N GLU A 162 -15.61 4.19 -5.91
CA GLU A 162 -15.94 3.06 -6.75
C GLU A 162 -17.45 3.04 -6.99
N PHE A 163 -17.84 2.83 -8.24
CA PHE A 163 -19.22 2.72 -8.64
C PHE A 163 -19.43 1.41 -9.36
N ALA A 164 -20.47 0.68 -8.97
CA ALA A 164 -20.92 -0.51 -9.66
C ALA A 164 -22.40 -0.33 -10.01
N ILE A 165 -22.76 -0.61 -11.26
CA ILE A 165 -24.10 -0.56 -11.77
C ILE A 165 -24.45 -1.92 -12.32
N ASN A 166 -25.56 -2.49 -11.86
CA ASN A 166 -26.12 -3.71 -12.41
C ASN A 166 -27.51 -3.40 -12.97
N ALA A 167 -27.76 -3.81 -14.21
CA ALA A 167 -29.01 -3.59 -14.90
C ALA A 167 -29.49 -4.86 -15.60
N ASN A 168 -30.68 -5.33 -15.24
CA ASN A 168 -31.38 -6.44 -15.90
C ASN A 168 -32.44 -5.85 -16.83
N TRP A 169 -32.12 -5.67 -18.10
CA TRP A 169 -32.94 -4.99 -19.07
C TRP A 169 -34.17 -5.80 -19.45
N PHE A 170 -34.00 -7.10 -19.67
CA PHE A 170 -35.07 -8.00 -20.11
C PHE A 170 -35.07 -9.25 -19.24
N LYS A 171 -36.31 -9.71 -18.90
CA LYS A 171 -36.56 -10.96 -18.17
C LYS A 171 -37.67 -11.70 -18.92
N GLY A 172 -37.37 -12.88 -19.50
CA GLY A 172 -38.32 -13.68 -20.24
C GLY A 172 -37.64 -14.67 -21.18
N ALA A 173 -38.20 -14.85 -22.40
CA ALA A 173 -37.57 -15.69 -23.41
C ALA A 173 -36.21 -15.17 -23.86
N PHE A 174 -35.98 -13.86 -23.77
CA PHE A 174 -34.67 -13.20 -23.92
C PHE A 174 -34.31 -12.51 -22.63
N ASN A 175 -33.12 -12.84 -22.10
CA ASN A 175 -32.57 -12.24 -20.87
C ASN A 175 -31.32 -11.46 -21.24
N TRP A 176 -31.27 -10.18 -20.85
CA TRP A 176 -30.08 -9.36 -20.98
C TRP A 176 -29.80 -8.63 -19.68
N SER A 177 -28.58 -8.80 -19.16
CA SER A 177 -28.06 -8.05 -18.03
C SER A 177 -26.77 -7.34 -18.42
N THR A 178 -26.51 -6.22 -17.78
CA THR A 178 -25.27 -5.44 -17.92
C THR A 178 -24.74 -5.12 -16.54
N ASP A 179 -23.46 -5.44 -16.33
CA ASP A 179 -22.69 -5.05 -15.16
C ASP A 179 -21.62 -4.07 -15.61
N PHE A 180 -21.59 -2.90 -14.99
CA PHE A 180 -20.59 -1.87 -15.22
C PHE A 180 -19.96 -1.46 -13.90
N ASN A 181 -18.65 -1.37 -13.86
CA ASN A 181 -17.92 -0.84 -12.72
C ASN A 181 -16.87 0.17 -13.18
N ILE A 182 -16.66 1.19 -12.36
CA ILE A 182 -15.63 2.21 -12.57
C ILE A 182 -15.08 2.63 -11.21
N SER A 183 -13.76 2.79 -11.13
CA SER A 183 -13.08 3.27 -9.95
C SER A 183 -12.16 4.43 -10.26
N PHE A 184 -12.13 5.40 -9.35
CA PHE A 184 -11.21 6.53 -9.36
C PHE A 184 -10.43 6.53 -8.07
N TYR A 185 -9.11 6.62 -8.15
CA TYR A 185 -8.28 6.66 -6.94
C TYR A 185 -7.11 7.62 -7.10
N LYS A 186 -6.65 8.13 -5.98
CA LYS A 186 -5.47 8.99 -5.89
C LYS A 186 -4.68 8.60 -4.66
N ASN A 187 -3.40 8.32 -4.86
CA ASN A 187 -2.48 8.08 -3.76
C ASN A 187 -1.46 9.22 -3.63
N LYS A 188 -0.86 9.33 -2.46
CA LYS A 188 0.11 10.36 -2.14
C LYS A 188 1.03 9.91 -1.02
N ILE A 189 2.32 10.11 -1.17
CA ILE A 189 3.32 9.95 -0.12
C ILE A 189 3.21 11.14 0.83
N LEU A 190 3.01 10.89 2.13
CA LEU A 190 2.90 11.92 3.16
C LEU A 190 4.26 12.21 3.80
N SER A 191 5.05 11.17 4.05
CA SER A 191 6.39 11.28 4.62
C SER A 191 7.27 10.11 4.17
N LEU A 192 8.57 10.31 4.24
CA LEU A 192 9.62 9.29 4.11
C LEU A 192 10.43 9.22 5.42
N ASP A 193 11.60 8.57 5.42
CA ASP A 193 12.49 8.55 6.59
C ASP A 193 12.88 9.99 7.00
N LYS A 194 13.22 10.16 8.28
CA LYS A 194 13.47 11.49 8.88
C LYS A 194 14.46 12.31 8.05
N GLY A 195 14.01 13.49 7.62
CA GLY A 195 14.82 14.42 6.83
C GLY A 195 14.92 14.10 5.34
N GLN A 196 14.32 13.01 4.88
CA GLN A 196 14.28 12.68 3.46
C GLN A 196 13.01 13.23 2.81
N TYR A 197 13.21 14.00 1.75
CA TYR A 197 12.11 14.51 0.92
C TYR A 197 11.84 13.60 -0.28
N GLN A 198 12.85 12.87 -0.74
CA GLN A 198 12.77 11.94 -1.87
C GLN A 198 13.72 10.76 -1.69
N GLN A 199 13.37 9.65 -2.31
CA GLN A 199 14.19 8.43 -2.37
C GLN A 199 14.07 7.80 -3.76
N PHE A 200 15.20 7.36 -4.30
CA PHE A 200 15.24 6.63 -5.56
C PHE A 200 15.23 5.13 -5.29
N TYR A 201 14.51 4.40 -6.11
CA TYR A 201 14.47 2.95 -6.12
C TYR A 201 14.93 2.42 -7.46
N ASP A 202 15.78 1.40 -7.38
CA ASP A 202 16.19 0.59 -8.51
C ASP A 202 15.33 -0.69 -8.54
N ARG A 203 14.60 -0.92 -9.61
CA ARG A 203 13.82 -2.13 -9.82
C ARG A 203 14.63 -3.26 -10.46
N GLY A 204 15.90 -3.03 -10.77
CA GLY A 204 16.77 -4.01 -11.39
C GLY A 204 16.40 -4.36 -12.85
N ILE A 205 15.60 -3.51 -13.51
CA ILE A 205 15.13 -3.78 -14.88
C ILE A 205 16.26 -3.65 -15.89
N ASN A 206 17.21 -2.76 -15.61
CA ASN A 206 18.36 -2.52 -16.49
C ASN A 206 19.60 -2.21 -15.65
N ALA A 207 20.67 -2.97 -15.86
CA ALA A 207 21.95 -2.76 -15.16
C ALA A 207 22.58 -1.37 -15.37
N LYS A 208 22.14 -0.62 -16.38
CA LYS A 208 22.62 0.73 -16.69
C LYS A 208 21.76 1.85 -16.09
N ILE A 209 20.51 1.56 -15.68
CA ILE A 209 19.59 2.53 -15.08
C ILE A 209 19.32 2.10 -13.64
N THR A 210 20.06 2.68 -12.70
CA THR A 210 20.05 2.29 -11.30
C THR A 210 19.04 3.04 -10.44
N SER A 211 18.17 3.89 -11.02
CA SER A 211 17.25 4.74 -10.25
C SER A 211 16.07 5.17 -11.11
N ASP A 212 15.23 4.20 -11.50
CA ASP A 212 14.13 4.40 -12.43
C ASP A 212 12.79 4.77 -11.76
N VAL A 213 12.69 4.65 -10.44
CA VAL A 213 11.50 5.01 -9.68
C VAL A 213 11.84 6.02 -8.59
N LEU A 214 11.08 7.11 -8.57
CA LEU A 214 11.18 8.15 -7.58
C LEU A 214 10.02 8.07 -6.60
N LEU A 215 10.34 7.99 -5.30
CA LEU A 215 9.42 8.27 -4.21
C LEU A 215 9.68 9.70 -3.73
N ARG A 216 8.67 10.57 -3.79
CA ARG A 216 8.77 11.97 -3.35
C ARG A 216 7.56 12.34 -2.51
N VAL A 217 7.80 13.01 -1.39
CA VAL A 217 6.74 13.53 -0.53
C VAL A 217 5.83 14.47 -1.33
N GLY A 218 4.53 14.28 -1.17
CA GLY A 218 3.52 15.05 -1.88
C GLY A 218 3.11 14.49 -3.25
N MET A 219 3.84 13.49 -3.78
CA MET A 219 3.61 12.88 -5.09
C MET A 219 2.99 11.48 -4.96
N PRO A 220 2.40 10.94 -6.03
CA PRO A 220 1.99 9.55 -6.09
C PRO A 220 3.16 8.57 -5.94
N VAL A 221 2.86 7.35 -5.49
CA VAL A 221 3.85 6.26 -5.45
C VAL A 221 4.15 5.77 -6.86
N GLY A 222 5.44 5.51 -7.14
CA GLY A 222 5.85 4.85 -8.38
C GLY A 222 5.99 5.79 -9.57
N ILE A 223 6.42 7.03 -9.34
CA ILE A 223 6.74 7.95 -10.42
C ILE A 223 8.01 7.46 -11.12
N TYR A 224 7.94 7.36 -12.45
CA TYR A 224 9.11 7.11 -13.25
C TYR A 224 10.01 8.34 -13.26
N TYR A 225 11.29 8.09 -13.12
CA TYR A 225 12.33 9.12 -13.18
C TYR A 225 13.35 8.77 -14.26
N GLY A 226 13.79 9.76 -15.00
CA GLY A 226 14.79 9.59 -16.04
C GLY A 226 15.33 10.93 -16.54
N TYR A 227 16.35 10.86 -17.33
CA TYR A 227 16.91 12.03 -18.02
C TYR A 227 16.12 12.28 -19.30
N ILE A 228 15.91 13.55 -19.61
CA ILE A 228 15.41 13.98 -20.92
C ILE A 228 16.64 14.11 -21.80
N SER A 229 16.66 13.42 -22.93
CA SER A 229 17.74 13.58 -23.90
C SER A 229 17.57 14.92 -24.62
N ASP A 230 18.59 15.74 -24.55
CA ASP A 230 18.67 17.04 -25.23
C ASP A 230 19.40 16.96 -26.59
N GLY A 231 19.68 15.74 -27.02
CA GLY A 231 20.38 15.44 -28.26
C GLY A 231 21.73 14.76 -28.05
N THR A 232 22.53 14.75 -29.08
CA THR A 232 23.91 14.27 -29.07
C THR A 232 24.87 15.41 -29.38
N TYR A 233 26.04 15.36 -28.75
CA TYR A 233 27.10 16.31 -29.13
C TYR A 233 27.52 16.10 -30.58
N ASN A 234 27.61 17.19 -31.33
CA ASN A 234 27.97 17.14 -32.74
C ASN A 234 29.47 17.26 -32.99
N ASN A 235 30.22 17.76 -31.99
CA ASN A 235 31.67 17.94 -32.10
C ASN A 235 32.32 17.97 -30.69
N ASP A 236 33.65 17.84 -30.64
CA ASP A 236 34.41 17.80 -29.41
C ASP A 236 34.34 19.09 -28.58
N THR A 237 34.04 20.24 -29.20
CA THR A 237 33.89 21.54 -28.51
C THR A 237 32.63 21.55 -27.65
N GLU A 238 31.54 20.93 -28.10
CA GLU A 238 30.30 20.82 -27.34
C GLU A 238 30.50 19.87 -26.13
N VAL A 239 31.30 18.80 -26.28
CA VAL A 239 31.65 17.88 -25.19
C VAL A 239 32.44 18.58 -24.07
N ILE A 240 33.28 19.54 -24.40
CA ILE A 240 34.12 20.28 -23.44
C ILE A 240 33.31 21.34 -22.68
N ASN A 241 32.28 21.92 -23.29
CA ASN A 241 31.47 23.01 -22.75
C ASN A 241 30.14 22.59 -22.13
N GLY A 242 29.74 21.34 -22.24
CA GLY A 242 28.56 20.74 -21.61
C GLY A 242 28.91 20.05 -20.30
#